data_12097cc691f96709a493a95a1d276078
#
_entry.id   12097cc691f96709a493a95a1d276078
#
_cell.length_a   1.000
_cell.length_b   1.000
_cell.length_c   1.000
_cell.angle_alpha   90.00
_cell.angle_beta   90.00
_cell.angle_gamma   90.00
#
_symmetry.space_group_name_H-M   'P 1'
#
loop_
_entity.id
_entity.type
_entity.pdbx_description
1 polymer ?
#
loop_
_entity_poly.entity_id
_entity_poly.type
_entity_poly.pdbx_seq_one_letter_code
_entity_poly.pdbx_strand_id
1 'polypeptide(L)'
;MEEFEYLEKSKNEIITIDNLNKKNDCFIRYLFSDEGNENIVLDFINGVMIDLNFQTFNNVVILNPFNLTKYLDGKESIVDVKCITEDNQTVIIEIQLQGNQYFIRRSLYYWANSYSSLLNKSENYTKLSPVISINVLDFVLFNDIKDFHSCYLLKEIKHNKILTDHCMLHYIELPKFNLNNNKEKLSSWIKFFKGENMSNLIKENNIFEEVEKRCQSFIDSDPLINAYRKKEWNEYFYKDMMNVEREEGIKSEKYLIAKNLKQMNIDKALISKATGLSIEEVEKL
;
A
#
# COMPACT_ATOMS: atom_id res chain seq x y z
N MET A 1 3.38 2.05 28.20
CA MET A 1 4.37 1.07 28.73
C MET A 1 4.81 0.13 27.61
N GLU A 2 3.90 -0.49 26.90
CA GLU A 2 4.19 -1.43 25.78
C GLU A 2 4.95 -0.80 24.61
N GLU A 3 4.62 0.44 24.20
CA GLU A 3 5.36 1.17 23.16
C GLU A 3 6.84 1.38 23.55
N PHE A 4 7.08 1.78 24.77
CA PHE A 4 8.44 2.02 25.26
C PHE A 4 9.24 0.73 25.34
N GLU A 5 8.63 -0.35 25.81
CA GLU A 5 9.26 -1.67 25.93
C GLU A 5 9.56 -2.29 24.54
N TYR A 6 8.65 -2.12 23.57
CA TYR A 6 8.89 -2.53 22.19
C TYR A 6 10.01 -1.72 21.54
N LEU A 7 9.99 -0.39 21.67
CA LEU A 7 11.02 0.48 21.12
C LEU A 7 12.40 0.21 21.75
N GLU A 8 12.47 -0.08 23.04
CA GLU A 8 13.71 -0.51 23.67
C GLU A 8 14.21 -1.86 23.16
N LYS A 9 13.31 -2.82 22.98
CA LYS A 9 13.62 -4.14 22.42
C LYS A 9 14.03 -4.06 20.97
N SER A 10 13.34 -3.25 20.17
CA SER A 10 13.64 -3.03 18.75
C SER A 10 14.92 -2.22 18.51
N LYS A 11 15.37 -1.39 19.46
CA LYS A 11 16.67 -0.71 19.39
C LYS A 11 17.86 -1.66 19.35
N ASN A 12 17.72 -2.85 19.91
CA ASN A 12 18.76 -3.88 19.91
C ASN A 12 18.78 -4.71 18.62
N GLU A 13 17.76 -4.59 17.76
CA GLU A 13 17.74 -5.25 16.46
C GLU A 13 18.50 -4.40 15.44
N ILE A 14 19.57 -4.98 14.89
CA ILE A 14 20.34 -4.32 13.83
C ILE A 14 19.53 -4.38 12.55
N ILE A 15 19.12 -3.22 12.05
CA ILE A 15 18.45 -3.12 10.75
C ILE A 15 19.52 -3.17 9.66
N THR A 16 19.30 -4.06 8.70
CA THR A 16 20.12 -4.24 7.50
C THR A 16 19.23 -4.11 6.26
N ILE A 17 19.82 -4.00 5.09
CA ILE A 17 19.06 -3.95 3.82
C ILE A 17 18.19 -5.20 3.65
N ASP A 18 18.62 -6.36 4.13
CA ASP A 18 17.88 -7.62 3.98
C ASP A 18 16.63 -7.71 4.87
N ASN A 19 16.70 -7.19 6.11
CA ASN A 19 15.58 -7.22 7.04
C ASN A 19 14.75 -5.93 7.07
N LEU A 20 15.14 -4.89 6.34
CA LEU A 20 14.37 -3.66 6.19
C LEU A 20 13.01 -3.97 5.55
N ASN A 21 11.92 -3.59 6.20
CA ASN A 21 10.58 -3.69 5.61
C ASN A 21 10.42 -2.65 4.49
N LYS A 22 10.57 -3.10 3.25
CA LYS A 22 10.52 -2.27 2.04
C LYS A 22 9.13 -1.72 1.73
N LYS A 23 8.12 -2.08 2.52
CA LYS A 23 6.75 -1.57 2.41
C LYS A 23 6.40 -0.56 3.53
N ASN A 24 7.32 -0.30 4.46
CA ASN A 24 7.10 0.68 5.52
C ASN A 24 6.89 2.08 4.93
N ASP A 25 5.84 2.76 5.34
CA ASP A 25 5.42 4.06 4.83
C ASP A 25 6.54 5.13 4.92
N CYS A 26 7.25 5.20 6.05
CA CYS A 26 8.37 6.15 6.21
C CYS A 26 9.49 5.88 5.21
N PHE A 27 9.87 4.60 5.04
CA PHE A 27 10.90 4.21 4.10
C PHE A 27 10.49 4.46 2.64
N ILE A 28 9.23 4.12 2.28
CA ILE A 28 8.71 4.33 0.93
C ILE A 28 8.68 5.81 0.56
N ARG A 29 8.19 6.66 1.46
CA ARG A 29 8.19 8.12 1.23
C ARG A 29 9.61 8.65 1.06
N TYR A 30 10.55 8.20 1.86
CA TYR A 30 11.96 8.53 1.69
C TYR A 30 12.49 8.04 0.33
N LEU A 31 12.27 6.76 -0.02
CA LEU A 31 12.82 6.17 -1.24
C LEU A 31 12.26 6.81 -2.52
N PHE A 32 10.96 7.11 -2.54
CA PHE A 32 10.28 7.60 -3.75
C PHE A 32 10.05 9.10 -3.79
N SER A 33 10.27 9.84 -2.70
CA SER A 33 10.04 11.29 -2.70
C SER A 33 11.16 12.12 -2.10
N ASP A 34 12.31 11.53 -1.71
CA ASP A 34 13.48 12.32 -1.34
C ASP A 34 14.11 12.98 -2.58
N GLU A 35 14.69 14.16 -2.37
CA GLU A 35 15.37 14.91 -3.45
C GLU A 35 16.52 14.09 -4.05
N GLY A 36 16.60 14.04 -5.36
CA GLY A 36 17.60 13.27 -6.12
C GLY A 36 17.23 11.80 -6.36
N ASN A 37 16.00 11.38 -6.02
CA ASN A 37 15.49 10.02 -6.28
C ASN A 37 14.59 9.92 -7.52
N GLU A 38 14.60 10.95 -8.37
CA GLU A 38 13.78 11.02 -9.59
C GLU A 38 13.99 9.83 -10.52
N ASN A 39 15.24 9.34 -10.64
CA ASN A 39 15.54 8.15 -11.46
C ASN A 39 14.88 6.89 -10.91
N ILE A 40 14.85 6.73 -9.59
CA ILE A 40 14.23 5.59 -8.91
C ILE A 40 12.73 5.59 -9.18
N VAL A 41 12.09 6.75 -8.98
CA VAL A 41 10.65 6.93 -9.23
C VAL A 41 10.31 6.70 -10.69
N LEU A 42 11.10 7.27 -11.60
CA LEU A 42 10.92 7.13 -13.05
C LEU A 42 11.04 5.66 -13.49
N ASP A 43 12.02 4.93 -12.97
CA ASP A 43 12.20 3.52 -13.28
C ASP A 43 10.99 2.68 -12.85
N PHE A 44 10.47 2.93 -11.64
CA PHE A 44 9.26 2.27 -11.14
C PHE A 44 8.03 2.60 -12.01
N ILE A 45 7.77 3.89 -12.28
CA ILE A 45 6.65 4.32 -13.12
C ILE A 45 6.73 3.66 -14.48
N ASN A 46 7.91 3.70 -15.13
CA ASN A 46 8.11 3.09 -16.44
C ASN A 46 7.92 1.57 -16.41
N GLY A 47 8.29 0.90 -15.32
CA GLY A 47 7.98 -0.51 -15.11
C GLY A 47 6.47 -0.78 -15.14
N VAL A 48 5.67 0.06 -14.47
CA VAL A 48 4.20 -0.04 -14.48
C VAL A 48 3.63 0.22 -15.88
N MET A 49 4.12 1.22 -16.56
CA MET A 49 3.63 1.59 -17.92
C MET A 49 3.95 0.51 -18.94
N ILE A 50 5.18 -0.04 -18.93
CA ILE A 50 5.62 -1.09 -19.86
C ILE A 50 4.78 -2.36 -19.71
N ASP A 51 4.46 -2.77 -18.49
CA ASP A 51 3.74 -4.02 -18.21
C ASP A 51 2.38 -4.11 -18.91
N LEU A 52 1.73 -2.97 -19.14
CA LEU A 52 0.46 -2.88 -19.87
C LEU A 52 0.57 -2.18 -21.25
N ASN A 53 1.80 -2.08 -21.78
CA ASN A 53 2.10 -1.48 -23.08
C ASN A 53 1.65 0.00 -23.22
N PHE A 54 1.73 0.78 -22.15
CA PHE A 54 1.59 2.23 -22.20
C PHE A 54 2.91 2.90 -22.57
N GLN A 55 2.82 4.17 -22.99
CA GLN A 55 3.99 5.00 -23.26
C GLN A 55 4.78 5.27 -21.98
N THR A 56 6.11 5.20 -22.07
CA THR A 56 7.05 5.53 -20.99
C THR A 56 7.42 7.00 -20.97
N PHE A 57 7.99 7.46 -19.87
CA PHE A 57 8.46 8.82 -19.65
C PHE A 57 9.99 8.85 -19.62
N ASN A 58 10.56 10.01 -19.97
CA ASN A 58 12.01 10.25 -19.95
C ASN A 58 12.44 10.97 -18.67
N ASN A 59 11.52 11.72 -18.03
CA ASN A 59 11.82 12.48 -16.83
C ASN A 59 10.59 12.62 -15.93
N VAL A 60 10.83 12.75 -14.62
CA VAL A 60 9.83 13.14 -13.62
C VAL A 60 10.41 14.17 -12.68
N VAL A 61 9.54 15.01 -12.11
CA VAL A 61 9.89 15.95 -11.04
C VAL A 61 9.01 15.65 -9.86
N ILE A 62 9.61 15.43 -8.69
CA ILE A 62 8.91 15.16 -7.45
C ILE A 62 8.27 16.46 -6.94
N LEU A 63 6.95 16.46 -6.70
CA LEU A 63 6.19 17.63 -6.27
C LEU A 63 5.99 17.72 -4.75
N ASN A 64 6.10 16.61 -4.04
CA ASN A 64 5.98 16.53 -2.58
C ASN A 64 7.21 15.86 -1.96
N PRO A 65 8.39 16.51 -2.01
CA PRO A 65 9.60 15.91 -1.49
C PRO A 65 9.45 15.56 -0.02
N PHE A 66 10.05 14.43 0.36
CA PHE A 66 9.99 13.91 1.72
C PHE A 66 10.55 14.91 2.72
N ASN A 67 9.82 15.12 3.81
CA ASN A 67 10.25 15.98 4.92
C ASN A 67 9.97 15.28 6.25
N LEU A 68 11.02 14.78 6.90
CA LEU A 68 10.89 14.01 8.13
C LEU A 68 10.15 14.75 9.25
N THR A 69 10.37 16.06 9.40
CA THR A 69 9.69 16.85 10.44
C THR A 69 8.20 16.91 10.18
N LYS A 70 7.79 17.20 8.94
CA LYS A 70 6.35 17.20 8.56
C LYS A 70 5.73 15.83 8.70
N TYR A 71 6.48 14.78 8.35
CA TYR A 71 6.06 13.38 8.51
C TYR A 71 5.76 13.06 9.98
N LEU A 72 6.68 13.38 10.88
CA LEU A 72 6.52 13.15 12.32
C LEU A 72 5.37 13.96 12.94
N ASP A 73 5.11 15.16 12.41
CA ASP A 73 3.99 16.02 12.83
C ASP A 73 2.64 15.59 12.24
N GLY A 74 2.59 14.57 11.37
CA GLY A 74 1.38 14.16 10.67
C GLY A 74 0.84 15.19 9.67
N LYS A 75 1.69 16.09 9.17
CA LYS A 75 1.36 17.18 8.22
C LYS A 75 1.79 16.88 6.79
N GLU A 76 2.05 15.63 6.50
CA GLU A 76 2.45 15.15 5.17
C GLU A 76 1.30 15.21 4.15
N SER A 77 1.68 15.05 2.89
CA SER A 77 0.74 14.94 1.77
C SER A 77 -0.28 13.82 1.97
N ILE A 78 -1.47 14.01 1.41
CA ILE A 78 -2.55 13.00 1.39
C ILE A 78 -2.12 11.75 0.63
N VAL A 79 -1.25 11.89 -0.39
CA VAL A 79 -0.68 10.78 -1.18
C VAL A 79 0.79 10.58 -0.83
N ASP A 80 1.27 9.34 -0.92
CA ASP A 80 2.65 8.98 -0.56
C ASP A 80 3.66 9.67 -1.47
N VAL A 81 3.45 9.61 -2.79
CA VAL A 81 4.31 10.26 -3.79
C VAL A 81 3.45 10.98 -4.81
N LYS A 82 3.86 12.19 -5.17
CA LYS A 82 3.28 12.96 -6.27
C LYS A 82 4.40 13.53 -7.13
N CYS A 83 4.36 13.25 -8.42
CA CYS A 83 5.32 13.77 -9.38
C CYS A 83 4.63 14.21 -10.67
N ILE A 84 5.38 14.94 -11.50
CA ILE A 84 4.95 15.40 -12.81
C ILE A 84 5.97 14.93 -13.86
N THR A 85 5.49 14.45 -15.00
CA THR A 85 6.32 14.01 -16.12
C THR A 85 6.65 15.18 -17.05
N GLU A 86 7.58 14.97 -18.00
CA GLU A 86 7.92 15.96 -19.04
C GLU A 86 6.72 16.36 -19.91
N ASP A 87 5.75 15.46 -20.08
CA ASP A 87 4.50 15.71 -20.83
C ASP A 87 3.40 16.34 -19.96
N ASN A 88 3.77 16.84 -18.77
CA ASN A 88 2.87 17.53 -17.86
C ASN A 88 1.80 16.61 -17.24
N GLN A 89 1.97 15.28 -17.29
CA GLN A 89 1.08 14.32 -16.63
C GLN A 89 1.41 14.21 -15.16
N THR A 90 0.40 14.22 -14.29
CA THR A 90 0.59 14.02 -12.86
C THR A 90 0.55 12.53 -12.55
N VAL A 91 1.54 12.02 -11.84
CA VAL A 91 1.54 10.65 -11.31
C VAL A 91 1.45 10.69 -9.79
N ILE A 92 0.52 9.93 -9.24
CA ILE A 92 0.40 9.71 -7.79
C ILE A 92 0.63 8.23 -7.50
N ILE A 93 1.42 7.93 -6.46
CA ILE A 93 1.73 6.57 -6.03
C ILE A 93 1.26 6.42 -4.58
N GLU A 94 0.56 5.34 -4.31
CA GLU A 94 0.08 4.92 -2.99
C GLU A 94 0.52 3.48 -2.72
N ILE A 95 1.06 3.22 -1.52
CA ILE A 95 1.39 1.87 -1.07
C ILE A 95 0.57 1.52 0.14
N GLN A 96 -0.28 0.50 0.01
CA GLN A 96 -1.25 0.14 1.03
C GLN A 96 -1.02 -1.28 1.54
N LEU A 97 -0.71 -1.41 2.83
CA LEU A 97 -0.41 -2.70 3.46
C LEU A 97 -1.66 -3.45 3.92
N GLN A 98 -2.72 -2.73 4.25
CA GLN A 98 -3.93 -3.32 4.80
C GLN A 98 -5.13 -3.05 3.91
N GLY A 99 -5.83 -4.13 3.56
CA GLY A 99 -7.07 -4.05 2.79
C GLY A 99 -8.22 -3.48 3.62
N ASN A 100 -9.01 -2.60 2.99
CA ASN A 100 -10.32 -2.26 3.49
C ASN A 100 -11.31 -2.17 2.32
N GLN A 101 -12.59 -2.41 2.60
CA GLN A 101 -13.66 -2.39 1.61
C GLN A 101 -13.88 -1.02 0.93
N TYR A 102 -13.26 0.03 1.45
CA TYR A 102 -13.41 1.40 0.94
C TYR A 102 -12.22 1.85 0.10
N PHE A 103 -11.22 0.99 -0.12
CA PHE A 103 -9.99 1.40 -0.80
C PHE A 103 -10.23 1.93 -2.22
N ILE A 104 -11.12 1.29 -3.00
CA ILE A 104 -11.50 1.77 -4.34
C ILE A 104 -12.05 3.20 -4.28
N ARG A 105 -12.90 3.49 -3.29
CA ARG A 105 -13.46 4.85 -3.13
C ARG A 105 -12.37 5.86 -2.75
N ARG A 106 -11.41 5.44 -1.93
CA ARG A 106 -10.28 6.27 -1.50
C ARG A 106 -9.34 6.57 -2.67
N SER A 107 -8.97 5.60 -3.49
CA SER A 107 -8.11 5.81 -4.65
C SER A 107 -8.77 6.72 -5.70
N LEU A 108 -10.07 6.56 -5.94
CA LEU A 108 -10.86 7.47 -6.77
C LEU A 108 -10.88 8.90 -6.21
N TYR A 109 -11.04 9.05 -4.89
CA TYR A 109 -11.03 10.36 -4.24
C TYR A 109 -9.66 11.04 -4.40
N TYR A 110 -8.55 10.31 -4.23
CA TYR A 110 -7.20 10.86 -4.36
C TYR A 110 -6.90 11.26 -5.80
N TRP A 111 -7.29 10.43 -6.77
CA TRP A 111 -7.23 10.78 -8.18
C TRP A 111 -8.04 12.05 -8.48
N ALA A 112 -9.31 12.11 -8.08
CA ALA A 112 -10.20 13.25 -8.32
C ALA A 112 -9.68 14.55 -7.68
N ASN A 113 -9.17 14.46 -6.45
CA ASN A 113 -8.57 15.59 -5.75
C ASN A 113 -7.30 16.09 -6.48
N SER A 114 -6.45 15.16 -6.93
CA SER A 114 -5.26 15.51 -7.72
C SER A 114 -5.64 16.15 -9.04
N TYR A 115 -6.65 15.62 -9.75
CA TYR A 115 -7.11 16.15 -11.01
C TYR A 115 -7.77 17.53 -10.84
N SER A 116 -8.62 17.71 -9.84
CA SER A 116 -9.26 19.00 -9.56
C SER A 116 -8.27 20.09 -9.16
N SER A 117 -7.16 19.70 -8.51
CA SER A 117 -6.11 20.64 -8.07
C SER A 117 -5.24 21.19 -9.22
N LEU A 118 -5.37 20.65 -10.45
CA LEU A 118 -4.64 21.12 -11.62
C LEU A 118 -5.15 22.47 -12.13
N LEU A 119 -6.35 22.87 -11.75
CA LEU A 119 -6.93 24.14 -12.15
C LEU A 119 -7.24 25.06 -10.95
N ASN A 120 -6.87 26.33 -11.09
CA ASN A 120 -7.35 27.39 -10.23
C ASN A 120 -8.68 27.96 -10.75
N LYS A 121 -9.36 28.71 -9.88
CA LYS A 121 -10.60 29.40 -10.24
C LYS A 121 -10.40 30.29 -11.48
N SER A 122 -11.27 30.14 -12.46
CA SER A 122 -11.27 30.90 -13.74
C SER A 122 -10.17 30.51 -14.74
N GLU A 123 -9.42 29.45 -14.53
CA GLU A 123 -8.50 28.92 -15.55
C GLU A 123 -9.23 28.10 -16.63
N ASN A 124 -8.60 27.99 -17.80
CA ASN A 124 -9.17 27.26 -18.92
C ASN A 124 -8.98 25.74 -18.74
N TYR A 125 -10.00 24.95 -19.03
CA TYR A 125 -9.97 23.49 -18.97
C TYR A 125 -8.92 22.85 -19.90
N THR A 126 -8.41 23.58 -20.91
CA THR A 126 -7.31 23.13 -21.77
C THR A 126 -5.98 22.92 -21.03
N LYS A 127 -5.87 23.43 -19.79
CA LYS A 127 -4.71 23.21 -18.92
C LYS A 127 -4.76 21.88 -18.17
N LEU A 128 -5.91 21.20 -18.16
CA LEU A 128 -6.02 19.87 -17.52
C LEU A 128 -5.16 18.88 -18.28
N SER A 129 -4.37 18.12 -17.54
CA SER A 129 -3.52 17.03 -18.02
C SER A 129 -3.93 15.71 -17.37
N PRO A 130 -3.53 14.56 -17.94
CA PRO A 130 -3.79 13.26 -17.34
C PRO A 130 -3.27 13.14 -15.90
N VAL A 131 -4.02 12.39 -15.09
CA VAL A 131 -3.59 11.94 -13.75
C VAL A 131 -3.56 10.42 -13.74
N ILE A 132 -2.38 9.88 -13.47
CA ILE A 132 -2.10 8.46 -13.35
C ILE A 132 -2.00 8.13 -11.86
N SER A 133 -2.87 7.26 -11.37
CA SER A 133 -2.82 6.76 -10.00
C SER A 133 -2.28 5.34 -10.00
N ILE A 134 -1.15 5.12 -9.32
CA ILE A 134 -0.51 3.82 -9.16
C ILE A 134 -0.71 3.39 -7.70
N ASN A 135 -1.43 2.27 -7.50
CA ASN A 135 -1.76 1.76 -6.19
C ASN A 135 -1.10 0.38 -6.01
N VAL A 136 -0.10 0.29 -5.13
CA VAL A 136 0.58 -0.96 -4.77
C VAL A 136 -0.08 -1.53 -3.52
N LEU A 137 -0.60 -2.76 -3.63
CA LEU A 137 -1.43 -3.37 -2.59
C LEU A 137 -0.79 -4.65 -2.06
N ASP A 138 -0.61 -4.75 -0.75
CA ASP A 138 -0.17 -5.98 -0.06
C ASP A 138 -1.35 -6.89 0.32
N PHE A 139 -2.44 -6.79 -0.43
CA PHE A 139 -3.64 -7.62 -0.28
C PHE A 139 -4.34 -7.81 -1.63
N VAL A 140 -5.24 -8.79 -1.69
CA VAL A 140 -6.09 -9.03 -2.86
C VAL A 140 -7.32 -8.14 -2.77
N LEU A 141 -7.50 -7.26 -3.78
CA LEU A 141 -8.64 -6.36 -3.91
C LEU A 141 -9.70 -6.91 -4.87
N PHE A 142 -9.27 -7.46 -6.01
CA PHE A 142 -10.13 -7.98 -7.08
C PHE A 142 -10.04 -9.51 -7.12
N ASN A 143 -10.99 -10.21 -6.47
CA ASN A 143 -10.98 -11.69 -6.40
C ASN A 143 -11.29 -12.37 -7.73
N ASP A 144 -11.94 -11.69 -8.65
CA ASP A 144 -12.36 -12.15 -9.97
C ASP A 144 -11.29 -11.95 -11.05
N ILE A 145 -10.26 -11.12 -10.80
CA ILE A 145 -9.13 -10.87 -11.69
C ILE A 145 -7.92 -11.67 -11.20
N LYS A 146 -7.32 -12.49 -12.07
CA LYS A 146 -6.16 -13.32 -11.74
C LYS A 146 -4.83 -12.57 -11.86
N ASP A 147 -4.78 -11.59 -12.75
CA ASP A 147 -3.58 -10.80 -13.01
C ASP A 147 -3.22 -9.95 -11.79
N PHE A 148 -1.92 -9.83 -11.52
CA PHE A 148 -1.41 -9.03 -10.41
C PHE A 148 -1.49 -7.52 -10.67
N HIS A 149 -1.56 -7.13 -11.95
CA HIS A 149 -1.64 -5.74 -12.37
C HIS A 149 -2.87 -5.51 -13.24
N SER A 150 -3.67 -4.55 -12.87
CA SER A 150 -4.84 -4.10 -13.62
C SER A 150 -4.87 -2.59 -13.75
N CYS A 151 -5.36 -2.09 -14.90
CA CYS A 151 -5.56 -0.66 -15.16
C CYS A 151 -6.99 -0.37 -15.55
N TYR A 152 -7.59 0.60 -14.89
CA TYR A 152 -8.96 1.05 -15.15
C TYR A 152 -8.95 2.41 -15.85
N LEU A 153 -9.73 2.50 -16.92
CA LEU A 153 -9.93 3.69 -17.75
C LEU A 153 -11.42 4.00 -17.86
N LEU A 154 -11.77 5.25 -18.12
CA LEU A 154 -13.15 5.62 -18.43
C LEU A 154 -13.54 5.16 -19.83
N LYS A 155 -14.53 4.27 -19.93
CA LYS A 155 -15.01 3.69 -21.20
C LYS A 155 -16.51 3.84 -21.38
N GLU A 156 -16.91 4.04 -22.63
CA GLU A 156 -18.29 3.90 -23.08
C GLU A 156 -18.65 2.41 -23.09
N ILE A 157 -19.81 2.06 -22.49
CA ILE A 157 -20.18 0.68 -22.15
C ILE A 157 -20.51 -0.17 -23.38
N LYS A 158 -21.19 0.39 -24.37
CA LYS A 158 -21.70 -0.32 -25.54
C LYS A 158 -20.62 -0.69 -26.56
N HIS A 159 -19.76 0.26 -26.87
CA HIS A 159 -18.74 0.14 -27.91
C HIS A 159 -17.33 -0.05 -27.33
N ASN A 160 -17.23 -0.08 -26.01
CA ASN A 160 -15.95 -0.27 -25.31
C ASN A 160 -14.88 0.79 -25.66
N LYS A 161 -15.34 1.99 -26.06
CA LYS A 161 -14.48 3.08 -26.48
C LYS A 161 -13.97 3.88 -25.29
N ILE A 162 -12.65 4.09 -25.21
CA ILE A 162 -12.05 4.94 -24.18
C ILE A 162 -12.54 6.38 -24.39
N LEU A 163 -13.05 7.00 -23.32
CA LEU A 163 -13.52 8.37 -23.33
C LEU A 163 -12.35 9.35 -23.35
N THR A 164 -11.36 9.11 -22.49
CA THR A 164 -10.18 9.96 -22.30
C THR A 164 -9.10 9.15 -21.57
N ASP A 165 -7.86 9.56 -21.73
CA ASP A 165 -6.68 9.09 -21.00
C ASP A 165 -6.41 9.87 -19.70
N HIS A 166 -7.22 10.90 -19.42
CA HIS A 166 -7.04 11.72 -18.22
C HIS A 166 -7.24 10.96 -16.91
N CYS A 167 -7.91 9.81 -16.91
CA CYS A 167 -8.13 8.97 -15.75
C CYS A 167 -7.51 7.59 -15.97
N MET A 168 -6.37 7.33 -15.32
CA MET A 168 -5.73 6.02 -15.29
C MET A 168 -5.57 5.58 -13.85
N LEU A 169 -6.14 4.42 -13.49
CA LEU A 169 -6.06 3.85 -12.15
C LEU A 169 -5.41 2.47 -12.22
N HIS A 170 -4.13 2.39 -11.87
CA HIS A 170 -3.36 1.15 -11.81
C HIS A 170 -3.45 0.55 -10.42
N TYR A 171 -3.66 -0.77 -10.35
CA TYR A 171 -3.65 -1.56 -9.11
C TYR A 171 -2.69 -2.72 -9.29
N ILE A 172 -1.69 -2.79 -8.41
CA ILE A 172 -0.65 -3.83 -8.40
C ILE A 172 -0.83 -4.61 -7.10
N GLU A 173 -1.38 -5.81 -7.20
CA GLU A 173 -1.72 -6.68 -6.07
C GLU A 173 -0.57 -7.66 -5.81
N LEU A 174 0.34 -7.32 -4.93
CA LEU A 174 1.56 -8.08 -4.63
C LEU A 174 1.32 -9.57 -4.32
N PRO A 175 0.23 -9.98 -3.60
CA PRO A 175 0.00 -11.39 -3.31
C PRO A 175 -0.28 -12.25 -4.55
N LYS A 176 -0.77 -11.67 -5.65
CA LYS A 176 -1.06 -12.39 -6.90
C LYS A 176 0.18 -12.64 -7.75
N PHE A 177 1.27 -11.93 -7.49
CA PHE A 177 2.49 -12.05 -8.29
C PHE A 177 3.21 -13.37 -8.04
N ASN A 178 3.45 -14.14 -9.12
CA ASN A 178 4.20 -15.39 -9.08
C ASN A 178 5.66 -15.13 -9.46
N LEU A 179 6.57 -15.39 -8.53
CA LEU A 179 8.01 -15.15 -8.66
C LEU A 179 8.68 -15.92 -9.83
N ASN A 180 8.05 -16.99 -10.33
CA ASN A 180 8.69 -17.89 -11.29
C ASN A 180 8.56 -17.47 -12.76
N ASN A 181 7.73 -16.50 -13.12
CA ASN A 181 7.30 -16.30 -14.51
C ASN A 181 7.60 -14.93 -15.14
N ASN A 182 8.21 -13.96 -14.44
CA ASN A 182 8.33 -12.62 -15.00
C ASN A 182 9.78 -12.09 -15.00
N LYS A 183 10.23 -11.67 -16.21
CA LYS A 183 11.51 -10.99 -16.44
C LYS A 183 11.31 -9.49 -16.78
N GLU A 184 10.14 -8.95 -16.56
CA GLU A 184 9.81 -7.57 -16.89
C GLU A 184 10.27 -6.60 -15.79
N LYS A 185 10.42 -5.33 -16.16
CA LYS A 185 10.94 -4.26 -15.29
C LYS A 185 10.11 -4.11 -13.99
N LEU A 186 8.77 -4.20 -14.10
CA LEU A 186 7.87 -4.16 -12.95
C LEU A 186 8.09 -5.34 -12.00
N SER A 187 8.46 -6.51 -12.52
CA SER A 187 8.68 -7.69 -11.68
C SER A 187 9.81 -7.52 -10.69
N SER A 188 10.89 -6.83 -11.03
CA SER A 188 11.99 -6.55 -10.11
C SER A 188 11.54 -5.64 -8.95
N TRP A 189 10.67 -4.66 -9.20
CA TRP A 189 10.06 -3.83 -8.17
C TRP A 189 9.13 -4.60 -7.24
N ILE A 190 8.30 -5.51 -7.81
CA ILE A 190 7.43 -6.36 -6.98
C ILE A 190 8.27 -7.29 -6.09
N LYS A 191 9.35 -7.88 -6.62
CA LYS A 191 10.30 -8.68 -5.86
C LYS A 191 10.97 -7.85 -4.74
N PHE A 192 11.34 -6.60 -5.03
CA PHE A 192 11.85 -5.67 -4.03
C PHE A 192 10.87 -5.47 -2.87
N PHE A 193 9.60 -5.15 -3.15
CA PHE A 193 8.57 -5.02 -2.12
C PHE A 193 8.32 -6.32 -1.34
N LYS A 194 8.57 -7.47 -1.96
CA LYS A 194 8.44 -8.79 -1.33
C LYS A 194 9.70 -9.23 -0.57
N GLY A 195 10.74 -8.40 -0.53
CA GLY A 195 11.94 -8.65 0.25
C GLY A 195 13.00 -9.50 -0.44
N GLU A 196 13.01 -9.55 -1.78
CA GLU A 196 14.07 -10.22 -2.55
C GLU A 196 15.45 -9.60 -2.23
N ASN A 197 16.48 -10.42 -2.29
CA ASN A 197 17.85 -10.00 -2.04
C ASN A 197 18.35 -8.97 -3.06
N MET A 198 19.00 -7.92 -2.59
CA MET A 198 19.44 -6.79 -3.41
C MET A 198 20.39 -7.21 -4.53
N SER A 199 21.31 -8.16 -4.27
CA SER A 199 22.23 -8.65 -5.30
C SER A 199 21.54 -9.34 -6.48
N ASN A 200 20.37 -9.95 -6.27
CA ASN A 200 19.57 -10.53 -7.35
C ASN A 200 18.85 -9.44 -8.14
N LEU A 201 18.30 -8.44 -7.44
CA LEU A 201 17.60 -7.30 -8.05
C LEU A 201 18.52 -6.47 -8.94
N ILE A 202 19.76 -6.20 -8.49
CA ILE A 202 20.78 -5.48 -9.27
C ILE A 202 21.09 -6.21 -10.60
N LYS A 203 21.14 -7.55 -10.59
CA LYS A 203 21.34 -8.32 -11.83
C LYS A 203 20.18 -8.23 -12.81
N GLU A 204 18.96 -8.03 -12.31
CA GLU A 204 17.74 -7.90 -13.13
C GLU A 204 17.54 -6.48 -13.65
N ASN A 205 17.84 -5.48 -12.82
CA ASN A 205 17.66 -4.07 -13.13
C ASN A 205 18.71 -3.23 -12.39
N ASN A 206 19.56 -2.53 -13.12
CA ASN A 206 20.70 -1.75 -12.60
C ASN A 206 20.27 -0.57 -11.70
N ILE A 207 19.04 -0.10 -11.77
CA ILE A 207 18.54 0.96 -10.87
C ILE A 207 18.65 0.55 -9.40
N PHE A 208 18.65 -0.75 -9.11
CA PHE A 208 18.78 -1.26 -7.74
C PHE A 208 20.16 -1.03 -7.14
N GLU A 209 21.20 -0.65 -7.90
CA GLU A 209 22.47 -0.13 -7.34
C GLU A 209 22.25 1.23 -6.65
N GLU A 210 21.38 2.07 -7.21
CA GLU A 210 21.02 3.36 -6.62
C GLU A 210 20.07 3.15 -5.42
N VAL A 211 19.09 2.25 -5.56
CA VAL A 211 18.18 1.85 -4.48
C VAL A 211 18.96 1.30 -3.27
N GLU A 212 19.98 0.46 -3.50
CA GLU A 212 20.83 -0.08 -2.42
C GLU A 212 21.54 1.04 -1.65
N LYS A 213 22.12 2.01 -2.36
CA LYS A 213 22.76 3.18 -1.73
C LYS A 213 21.77 4.00 -0.89
N ARG A 214 20.54 4.18 -1.38
CA ARG A 214 19.49 4.88 -0.64
C ARG A 214 19.01 4.08 0.57
N CYS A 215 18.89 2.76 0.46
CA CYS A 215 18.61 1.90 1.60
C CYS A 215 19.68 2.05 2.68
N GLN A 216 20.96 2.03 2.30
CA GLN A 216 22.05 2.22 3.25
C GLN A 216 22.02 3.60 3.89
N SER A 217 21.83 4.67 3.11
CA SER A 217 21.71 6.04 3.65
C SER A 217 20.53 6.19 4.61
N PHE A 218 19.42 5.49 4.35
CA PHE A 218 18.27 5.45 5.26
C PHE A 218 18.63 4.77 6.59
N ILE A 219 19.30 3.62 6.52
CA ILE A 219 19.69 2.82 7.69
C ILE A 219 20.71 3.57 8.54
N ASP A 220 21.65 4.29 7.92
CA ASP A 220 22.69 5.06 8.61
C ASP A 220 22.17 6.34 9.27
N SER A 221 20.90 6.69 9.03
CA SER A 221 20.26 7.88 9.61
C SER A 221 19.44 7.54 10.85
N ASP A 222 19.97 7.82 12.05
CA ASP A 222 19.25 7.62 13.31
C ASP A 222 17.84 8.23 13.33
N PRO A 223 17.60 9.49 12.85
CA PRO A 223 16.27 10.06 12.83
C PRO A 223 15.27 9.28 11.94
N LEU A 224 15.74 8.81 10.77
CA LEU A 224 14.90 8.04 9.84
C LEU A 224 14.58 6.65 10.42
N ILE A 225 15.57 5.97 10.99
CA ILE A 225 15.38 4.65 11.63
C ILE A 225 14.45 4.75 12.83
N ASN A 226 14.53 5.82 13.63
CA ASN A 226 13.60 6.01 14.73
C ASN A 226 12.15 6.23 14.26
N ALA A 227 11.95 7.02 13.18
CA ALA A 227 10.63 7.20 12.56
C ALA A 227 10.09 5.89 11.98
N TYR A 228 10.94 5.14 11.29
CA TYR A 228 10.64 3.80 10.77
C TYR A 228 10.17 2.84 11.86
N ARG A 229 10.93 2.71 12.96
CA ARG A 229 10.58 1.84 14.10
C ARG A 229 9.27 2.24 14.76
N LYS A 230 9.05 3.55 14.91
CA LYS A 230 7.77 4.05 15.44
C LYS A 230 6.60 3.67 14.55
N LYS A 231 6.78 3.72 13.22
CA LYS A 231 5.73 3.30 12.27
C LYS A 231 5.47 1.80 12.35
N GLU A 232 6.52 0.96 12.38
CA GLU A 232 6.40 -0.49 12.55
C GLU A 232 5.63 -0.85 13.83
N TRP A 233 5.95 -0.16 14.94
CA TRP A 233 5.24 -0.32 16.20
C TRP A 233 3.75 0.01 16.08
N ASN A 234 3.43 1.17 15.49
CA ASN A 234 2.04 1.59 15.33
C ASN A 234 1.25 0.60 14.48
N GLU A 235 1.85 0.05 13.43
CA GLU A 235 1.21 -0.95 12.58
C GLU A 235 1.01 -2.28 13.30
N TYR A 236 2.01 -2.72 14.07
CA TYR A 236 1.91 -3.91 14.92
C TYR A 236 0.79 -3.75 15.94
N PHE A 237 0.79 -2.66 16.69
CA PHE A 237 -0.19 -2.38 17.73
C PHE A 237 -1.62 -2.29 17.18
N TYR A 238 -1.77 -1.62 16.03
CA TYR A 238 -3.07 -1.55 15.35
C TYR A 238 -3.58 -2.93 14.94
N LYS A 239 -2.72 -3.78 14.38
CA LYS A 239 -3.08 -5.16 14.02
C LYS A 239 -3.48 -5.98 15.24
N ASP A 240 -2.75 -5.85 16.33
CA ASP A 240 -3.04 -6.56 17.58
C ASP A 240 -4.39 -6.14 18.15
N MET A 241 -4.66 -4.84 18.25
CA MET A 241 -5.96 -4.32 18.67
C MET A 241 -7.12 -4.83 17.79
N MET A 242 -6.96 -4.80 16.48
CA MET A 242 -7.99 -5.29 15.54
C MET A 242 -8.25 -6.80 15.70
N ASN A 243 -7.21 -7.59 16.01
CA ASN A 243 -7.37 -9.02 16.29
C ASN A 243 -8.14 -9.24 17.59
N VAL A 244 -7.82 -8.50 18.65
CA VAL A 244 -8.55 -8.56 19.94
C VAL A 244 -10.02 -8.21 19.75
N GLU A 245 -10.32 -7.08 19.09
CA GLU A 245 -11.70 -6.67 18.80
C GLU A 245 -12.46 -7.71 17.97
N ARG A 246 -11.79 -8.33 17.01
CA ARG A 246 -12.38 -9.40 16.18
C ARG A 246 -12.71 -10.64 17.03
N GLU A 247 -11.78 -11.05 17.90
CA GLU A 247 -11.99 -12.20 18.78
C GLU A 247 -13.13 -11.93 19.77
N GLU A 248 -13.19 -10.73 20.36
CA GLU A 248 -14.29 -10.31 21.23
C GLU A 248 -15.62 -10.26 20.48
N GLY A 249 -15.64 -9.73 19.27
CA GLY A 249 -16.82 -9.72 18.39
C GLY A 249 -17.34 -11.14 18.10
N ILE A 250 -16.45 -12.05 17.69
CA ILE A 250 -16.79 -13.47 17.44
C ILE A 250 -17.33 -14.12 18.71
N LYS A 251 -16.71 -13.87 19.85
CA LYS A 251 -17.15 -14.40 21.14
C LYS A 251 -18.55 -13.90 21.50
N SER A 252 -18.77 -12.61 21.39
CA SER A 252 -20.07 -11.96 21.65
C SER A 252 -21.17 -12.53 20.76
N GLU A 253 -20.90 -12.71 19.45
CA GLU A 253 -21.84 -13.32 18.51
C GLU A 253 -22.20 -14.77 18.88
N LYS A 254 -21.19 -15.58 19.24
CA LYS A 254 -21.40 -16.96 19.71
C LYS A 254 -22.30 -17.01 20.95
N TYR A 255 -22.10 -16.10 21.90
CA TYR A 255 -22.94 -16.00 23.10
C TYR A 255 -24.38 -15.61 22.75
N LEU A 256 -24.59 -14.66 21.82
CA LEU A 256 -25.91 -14.24 21.36
C LEU A 256 -26.65 -15.39 20.68
N ILE A 257 -25.98 -16.11 19.76
CA ILE A 257 -26.56 -17.28 19.08
C ILE A 257 -26.91 -18.37 20.10
N ALA A 258 -26.01 -18.70 21.03
CA ALA A 258 -26.26 -19.70 22.05
C ALA A 258 -27.47 -19.35 22.95
N LYS A 259 -27.60 -18.08 23.34
CA LYS A 259 -28.72 -17.56 24.11
C LYS A 259 -30.05 -17.72 23.35
N ASN A 260 -30.07 -17.37 22.07
CA ASN A 260 -31.26 -17.52 21.23
C ASN A 260 -31.66 -19.00 21.08
N LEU A 261 -30.71 -19.89 20.82
CA LEU A 261 -30.97 -21.34 20.72
C LEU A 261 -31.47 -21.93 22.05
N LYS A 262 -30.96 -21.47 23.19
CA LYS A 262 -31.42 -21.85 24.51
C LYS A 262 -32.87 -21.43 24.77
N GLN A 263 -33.27 -20.23 24.33
CA GLN A 263 -34.66 -19.76 24.40
C GLN A 263 -35.60 -20.57 23.51
N MET A 264 -35.10 -21.17 22.43
CA MET A 264 -35.85 -22.08 21.55
C MET A 264 -35.91 -23.51 22.09
N ASN A 265 -35.45 -23.76 23.34
CA ASN A 265 -35.39 -25.05 23.99
C ASN A 265 -34.55 -26.11 23.23
N ILE A 266 -33.51 -25.68 22.50
CA ILE A 266 -32.55 -26.59 21.88
C ILE A 266 -31.66 -27.22 22.96
N ASP A 267 -31.30 -28.49 22.77
CA ASP A 267 -30.43 -29.24 23.67
C ASP A 267 -29.06 -28.59 23.85
N LYS A 268 -28.55 -28.54 25.09
CA LYS A 268 -27.31 -27.89 25.46
C LYS A 268 -26.08 -28.42 24.71
N ALA A 269 -26.04 -29.74 24.46
CA ALA A 269 -24.93 -30.35 23.73
C ALA A 269 -24.97 -29.99 22.28
N LEU A 270 -26.15 -29.80 21.68
CA LEU A 270 -26.30 -29.29 20.31
C LEU A 270 -25.91 -27.82 20.21
N ILE A 271 -26.29 -26.98 21.21
CA ILE A 271 -25.88 -25.57 21.26
C ILE A 271 -24.35 -25.47 21.37
N SER A 272 -23.73 -26.24 22.26
CA SER A 272 -22.28 -26.31 22.40
C SER A 272 -21.59 -26.69 21.09
N LYS A 273 -22.09 -27.72 20.39
CA LYS A 273 -21.57 -28.17 19.09
C LYS A 273 -21.73 -27.11 17.99
N ALA A 274 -22.85 -26.39 17.97
CA ALA A 274 -23.17 -25.38 16.97
C ALA A 274 -22.35 -24.08 17.14
N THR A 275 -22.09 -23.67 18.39
CA THR A 275 -21.44 -22.39 18.71
C THR A 275 -19.95 -22.52 19.07
N GLY A 276 -19.51 -23.75 19.41
CA GLY A 276 -18.17 -24.02 19.93
C GLY A 276 -17.95 -23.52 21.36
N LEU A 277 -19.01 -23.10 22.07
CA LEU A 277 -18.95 -22.81 23.51
C LEU A 277 -18.96 -24.11 24.32
N SER A 278 -18.33 -24.10 25.46
CA SER A 278 -18.40 -25.23 26.40
C SER A 278 -19.84 -25.41 26.96
N ILE A 279 -20.19 -26.63 27.41
CA ILE A 279 -21.50 -26.88 28.01
C ILE A 279 -21.70 -26.01 29.25
N GLU A 280 -20.63 -25.77 30.03
CA GLU A 280 -20.66 -24.91 31.21
C GLU A 280 -20.96 -23.44 30.87
N GLU A 281 -20.42 -22.94 29.75
CA GLU A 281 -20.73 -21.60 29.23
C GLU A 281 -22.18 -21.50 28.76
N VAL A 282 -22.68 -22.52 28.06
CA VAL A 282 -24.09 -22.59 27.64
C VAL A 282 -25.04 -22.66 28.83
N GLU A 283 -24.65 -23.31 29.93
CA GLU A 283 -25.46 -23.37 31.12
C GLU A 283 -25.62 -22.03 31.84
N LYS A 284 -24.59 -21.20 31.80
CA LYS A 284 -24.55 -19.87 32.44
C LYS A 284 -25.30 -18.80 31.65
N LEU A 285 -25.67 -19.05 30.40
CA LEU A 285 -26.52 -18.17 29.60
C LEU A 285 -27.99 -18.21 30.01
#